data_19dfae1c2e9ac36f4e1f1c0407aef891
#
_entry.id   19dfae1c2e9ac36f4e1f1c0407aef891
#
_cell.length_a   1.000
_cell.length_b   1.000
_cell.length_c   1.000
_cell.angle_alpha   90.00
_cell.angle_beta   90.00
_cell.angle_gamma   90.00
#
_symmetry.space_group_name_H-M   'P 1'
#
loop_
_entity.id
_entity.type
_entity.pdbx_description
1 polymer ?
#
loop_
_entity_poly.entity_id
_entity_poly.type
_entity_poly.pdbx_seq_one_letter_code
_entity_poly.pdbx_strand_id
1 'polypeptide(L)'
;MQDNRLSEAHFAGSSGYGYTDDGRDALERIYADVFHTEDALVRSQIVCGTHALCTAMFGNLRPGDEILAIAGKPYDTLDEIIGIRDSKGSLAEYGVTYAQVDLLPNGDFDIDGIKNAINDRTKLVEIQRSKGYAVRKTLSVQQIGEAVKAVKSVNPDIICMVDNCYGEFVQDIEPSDVGADLVVGSLTVSYTHLRAHETPEHL
;
A
#
# COMPACT_ATOMS: atom_id res chain seq x y z
N MET A 1 2.56 9.83 -20.51
CA MET A 1 1.63 9.59 -21.64
C MET A 1 2.31 9.70 -23.00
N GLN A 2 3.02 10.79 -23.32
CA GLN A 2 3.74 10.93 -24.60
C GLN A 2 4.84 9.86 -24.73
N ASP A 3 5.61 9.62 -23.70
CA ASP A 3 6.68 8.62 -23.68
C ASP A 3 6.14 7.20 -23.89
N ASN A 4 4.97 6.90 -23.34
CA ASN A 4 4.25 5.64 -23.54
C ASN A 4 3.43 5.60 -24.84
N ARG A 5 3.53 6.61 -25.69
CA ARG A 5 2.87 6.69 -27.02
C ARG A 5 1.37 6.40 -26.95
N LEU A 6 0.69 6.89 -25.90
CA LEU A 6 -0.73 6.68 -25.74
C LEU A 6 -1.49 7.24 -26.95
N SER A 7 -2.38 6.44 -27.53
CA SER A 7 -3.18 6.77 -28.70
C SER A 7 -4.63 6.31 -28.50
N GLU A 8 -5.53 6.74 -29.38
CA GLU A 8 -6.94 6.36 -29.35
C GLU A 8 -7.15 4.83 -29.40
N ALA A 9 -6.25 4.10 -30.03
CA ALA A 9 -6.31 2.64 -30.10
C ALA A 9 -6.30 1.95 -28.71
N HIS A 10 -5.64 2.55 -27.72
CA HIS A 10 -5.59 2.02 -26.36
C HIS A 10 -6.92 2.10 -25.60
N PHE A 11 -7.89 2.88 -26.12
CA PHE A 11 -9.23 2.99 -25.55
C PHE A 11 -10.24 2.07 -26.25
N ALA A 12 -9.81 1.29 -27.24
CA ALA A 12 -10.67 0.31 -27.89
C ALA A 12 -11.03 -0.81 -26.91
N GLY A 13 -12.25 -1.33 -27.03
CA GLY A 13 -12.70 -2.47 -26.23
C GLY A 13 -11.87 -3.72 -26.54
N SER A 14 -11.56 -4.52 -25.50
CA SER A 14 -10.88 -5.80 -25.64
C SER A 14 -11.80 -6.97 -25.25
N SER A 15 -11.33 -8.20 -25.49
CA SER A 15 -12.07 -9.40 -25.09
C SER A 15 -12.13 -9.61 -23.57
N GLY A 16 -11.31 -8.91 -22.81
CA GLY A 16 -11.17 -9.07 -21.34
C GLY A 16 -10.36 -10.29 -20.91
N TYR A 17 -9.89 -11.12 -21.84
CA TYR A 17 -9.06 -12.30 -21.51
C TYR A 17 -7.59 -11.99 -21.21
N GLY A 18 -7.16 -10.73 -21.33
CA GLY A 18 -5.78 -10.33 -21.09
C GLY A 18 -4.81 -10.67 -22.24
N TYR A 19 -5.29 -11.24 -23.32
CA TYR A 19 -4.52 -11.41 -24.54
C TYR A 19 -4.73 -10.18 -25.44
N THR A 20 -3.64 -9.51 -25.83
CA THR A 20 -3.71 -8.33 -26.72
C THR A 20 -4.59 -7.19 -26.16
N ASP A 21 -4.46 -6.91 -24.85
CA ASP A 21 -5.14 -5.78 -24.21
C ASP A 21 -4.16 -4.61 -24.08
N ASP A 22 -3.88 -3.99 -25.23
CA ASP A 22 -2.89 -2.90 -25.34
C ASP A 22 -3.18 -1.72 -24.39
N GLY A 23 -4.47 -1.45 -24.16
CA GLY A 23 -4.91 -0.37 -23.27
C GLY A 23 -4.55 -0.64 -21.82
N ARG A 24 -4.79 -1.87 -21.35
CA ARG A 24 -4.43 -2.32 -20.01
C ARG A 24 -2.92 -2.31 -19.80
N ASP A 25 -2.18 -2.91 -20.74
CA ASP A 25 -0.74 -2.98 -20.67
C ASP A 25 -0.09 -1.60 -20.71
N ALA A 26 -0.66 -0.68 -21.49
CA ALA A 26 -0.21 0.72 -21.50
C ALA A 26 -0.50 1.43 -20.18
N LEU A 27 -1.67 1.19 -19.56
CA LEU A 27 -2.02 1.76 -18.27
C LEU A 27 -1.07 1.30 -17.17
N GLU A 28 -0.75 0.01 -17.11
CA GLU A 28 0.16 -0.55 -16.11
C GLU A 28 1.59 -0.02 -16.28
N ARG A 29 2.09 0.07 -17.52
CA ARG A 29 3.37 0.73 -17.79
C ARG A 29 3.39 2.19 -17.33
N ILE A 30 2.32 2.95 -17.60
CA ILE A 30 2.22 4.35 -17.15
C ILE A 30 2.26 4.42 -15.62
N TYR A 31 1.56 3.52 -14.93
CA TYR A 31 1.61 3.46 -13.46
C TYR A 31 3.01 3.11 -12.95
N ALA A 32 3.64 2.09 -13.53
CA ALA A 32 5.00 1.71 -13.16
C ALA A 32 5.99 2.87 -13.36
N ASP A 33 5.91 3.56 -14.51
CA ASP A 33 6.78 4.72 -14.81
C ASP A 33 6.55 5.87 -13.83
N VAL A 34 5.28 6.16 -13.48
CA VAL A 34 4.91 7.31 -12.64
C VAL A 34 5.25 7.07 -11.18
N PHE A 35 5.07 5.85 -10.70
CA PHE A 35 5.39 5.47 -9.32
C PHE A 35 6.79 4.88 -9.17
N HIS A 36 7.61 4.89 -10.23
CA HIS A 36 8.98 4.38 -10.26
C HIS A 36 9.09 2.94 -9.73
N THR A 37 8.16 2.08 -10.14
CA THR A 37 8.12 0.67 -9.77
C THR A 37 8.50 -0.22 -10.95
N GLU A 38 8.93 -1.46 -10.68
CA GLU A 38 9.27 -2.44 -11.71
C GLU A 38 8.04 -2.83 -12.54
N ASP A 39 6.88 -2.88 -11.89
CA ASP A 39 5.61 -3.26 -12.52
C ASP A 39 4.44 -2.64 -11.74
N ALA A 40 3.25 -2.67 -12.33
CA ALA A 40 2.03 -2.22 -11.70
C ALA A 40 0.86 -3.14 -12.05
N LEU A 41 -0.06 -3.32 -11.12
CA LEU A 41 -1.30 -4.06 -11.33
C LEU A 41 -2.49 -3.11 -11.24
N VAL A 42 -3.02 -2.71 -12.38
CA VAL A 42 -4.16 -1.79 -12.50
C VAL A 42 -5.30 -2.49 -13.26
N ARG A 43 -6.28 -2.98 -12.52
CA ARG A 43 -7.36 -3.82 -13.06
C ARG A 43 -8.73 -3.33 -12.63
N SER A 44 -9.67 -3.33 -13.56
CA SER A 44 -11.08 -3.03 -13.27
C SER A 44 -11.73 -4.05 -12.31
N GLN A 45 -11.14 -5.24 -12.18
CA GLN A 45 -11.56 -6.26 -11.23
C GLN A 45 -11.18 -5.92 -9.79
N ILE A 46 -10.23 -5.02 -9.57
CA ILE A 46 -9.90 -4.47 -8.25
C ILE A 46 -10.86 -3.31 -7.99
N VAL A 47 -11.94 -3.59 -7.29
CA VAL A 47 -13.10 -2.70 -7.21
C VAL A 47 -12.95 -1.51 -6.24
N CYS A 48 -11.97 -1.55 -5.33
CA CYS A 48 -11.70 -0.48 -4.36
C CYS A 48 -10.29 -0.63 -3.75
N GLY A 49 -9.84 0.39 -3.01
CA GLY A 49 -8.55 0.36 -2.31
C GLY A 49 -8.43 -0.79 -1.31
N THR A 50 -9.50 -1.05 -0.54
CA THR A 50 -9.54 -2.19 0.40
C THR A 50 -9.33 -3.53 -0.32
N HIS A 51 -9.90 -3.71 -1.52
CA HIS A 51 -9.69 -4.91 -2.33
C HIS A 51 -8.24 -5.02 -2.83
N ALA A 52 -7.62 -3.89 -3.20
CA ALA A 52 -6.21 -3.87 -3.59
C ALA A 52 -5.30 -4.29 -2.42
N LEU A 53 -5.51 -3.72 -1.23
CA LEU A 53 -4.78 -4.08 -0.01
C LEU A 53 -4.97 -5.55 0.36
N CYS A 54 -6.21 -6.04 0.31
CA CYS A 54 -6.54 -7.44 0.53
C CYS A 54 -5.77 -8.35 -0.45
N THR A 55 -5.80 -8.02 -1.74
CA THR A 55 -5.10 -8.78 -2.78
C THR A 55 -3.59 -8.81 -2.53
N ALA A 56 -3.00 -7.67 -2.17
CA ALA A 56 -1.58 -7.57 -1.85
C ALA A 56 -1.21 -8.44 -0.64
N MET A 57 -1.99 -8.38 0.44
CA MET A 57 -1.75 -9.17 1.64
C MET A 57 -1.90 -10.67 1.41
N PHE A 58 -3.02 -11.12 0.85
CA PHE A 58 -3.25 -12.56 0.56
C PHE A 58 -2.30 -13.11 -0.50
N GLY A 59 -1.84 -12.26 -1.42
CA GLY A 59 -0.83 -12.65 -2.42
C GLY A 59 0.52 -13.00 -1.82
N ASN A 60 0.89 -12.34 -0.73
CA ASN A 60 2.24 -12.41 -0.15
C ASN A 60 2.33 -13.18 1.17
N LEU A 61 1.22 -13.43 1.85
CA LEU A 61 1.19 -14.12 3.14
C LEU A 61 0.72 -15.56 3.01
N ARG A 62 1.24 -16.42 3.86
CA ARG A 62 0.92 -17.86 3.94
C ARG A 62 0.57 -18.25 5.38
N PRO A 63 -0.11 -19.36 5.61
CA PRO A 63 -0.35 -19.87 6.96
C PRO A 63 0.95 -20.01 7.76
N GLY A 64 0.98 -19.45 8.95
CA GLY A 64 2.16 -19.39 9.81
C GLY A 64 2.94 -18.09 9.74
N ASP A 65 2.72 -17.26 8.72
CA ASP A 65 3.35 -15.95 8.60
C ASP A 65 2.73 -14.93 9.58
N GLU A 66 3.42 -13.80 9.71
CA GLU A 66 2.97 -12.66 10.50
C GLU A 66 2.96 -11.39 9.65
N ILE A 67 1.87 -10.62 9.78
CA ILE A 67 1.79 -9.22 9.35
C ILE A 67 2.06 -8.30 10.55
N LEU A 68 3.00 -7.37 10.39
CA LEU A 68 3.36 -6.38 11.41
C LEU A 68 2.98 -4.98 10.92
N ALA A 69 1.97 -4.36 11.53
CA ALA A 69 1.64 -2.96 11.30
C ALA A 69 2.55 -2.06 12.15
N ILE A 70 3.23 -1.10 11.51
CA ILE A 70 4.24 -0.27 12.20
C ILE A 70 3.85 1.22 12.31
N ALA A 71 2.68 1.58 11.84
CA ALA A 71 2.09 2.91 12.01
C ALA A 71 0.90 2.92 12.99
N GLY A 72 0.88 1.94 13.88
CA GLY A 72 -0.27 1.64 14.73
C GLY A 72 -1.29 0.75 14.02
N LYS A 73 -2.51 0.75 14.54
CA LYS A 73 -3.60 -0.05 13.97
C LYS A 73 -3.94 0.44 12.56
N PRO A 74 -4.02 -0.45 11.55
CA PRO A 74 -4.45 -0.11 10.20
C PRO A 74 -5.87 0.44 10.15
N TYR A 75 -6.26 0.98 8.98
CA TYR A 75 -7.59 1.49 8.72
C TYR A 75 -8.67 0.43 9.03
N ASP A 76 -9.81 0.85 9.57
CA ASP A 76 -10.85 -0.02 10.13
C ASP A 76 -11.43 -1.04 9.13
N THR A 77 -11.40 -0.74 7.82
CA THR A 77 -11.82 -1.73 6.81
C THR A 77 -10.90 -2.94 6.73
N LEU A 78 -9.67 -2.84 7.24
CA LEU A 78 -8.72 -3.94 7.31
C LEU A 78 -8.90 -4.81 8.56
N ASP A 79 -9.66 -4.36 9.56
CA ASP A 79 -9.89 -5.11 10.80
C ASP A 79 -10.43 -6.52 10.54
N GLU A 80 -11.42 -6.63 9.64
CA GLU A 80 -12.02 -7.90 9.27
C GLU A 80 -11.14 -8.72 8.33
N ILE A 81 -10.42 -8.04 7.42
CA ILE A 81 -9.53 -8.70 6.45
C ILE A 81 -8.35 -9.35 7.16
N ILE A 82 -7.72 -8.62 8.07
CA ILE A 82 -6.59 -9.13 8.86
C ILE A 82 -7.09 -10.12 9.93
N GLY A 83 -8.27 -9.88 10.49
CA GLY A 83 -8.81 -10.65 11.60
C GLY A 83 -8.47 -10.04 12.96
N ILE A 84 -8.19 -8.72 13.02
CA ILE A 84 -8.12 -7.95 14.26
C ILE A 84 -9.47 -7.99 14.96
N ARG A 85 -10.54 -7.89 14.16
CA ARG A 85 -11.91 -8.23 14.56
C ARG A 85 -12.24 -9.59 13.97
N ASP A 86 -12.79 -10.49 14.80
CA ASP A 86 -13.15 -11.85 14.38
C ASP A 86 -14.03 -11.82 13.12
N SER A 87 -13.57 -12.45 12.06
CA SER A 87 -14.23 -12.44 10.76
C SER A 87 -13.88 -13.69 9.97
N LYS A 88 -14.89 -14.29 9.35
CA LYS A 88 -14.70 -15.42 8.45
C LYS A 88 -14.01 -14.97 7.15
N GLY A 89 -13.08 -15.78 6.67
CA GLY A 89 -12.29 -15.49 5.48
C GLY A 89 -11.14 -14.52 5.74
N SER A 90 -10.86 -14.20 7.01
CA SER A 90 -9.74 -13.32 7.39
C SER A 90 -8.38 -14.00 7.25
N LEU A 91 -7.32 -13.20 7.22
CA LEU A 91 -5.94 -13.70 7.30
C LEU A 91 -5.70 -14.52 8.57
N ALA A 92 -6.30 -14.11 9.71
CA ALA A 92 -6.22 -14.85 10.97
C ALA A 92 -6.86 -16.24 10.86
N GLU A 93 -8.05 -16.36 10.24
CA GLU A 93 -8.66 -17.67 9.98
C GLU A 93 -7.82 -18.52 9.02
N TYR A 94 -7.10 -17.87 8.11
CA TYR A 94 -6.15 -18.50 7.19
C TYR A 94 -4.81 -18.89 7.85
N GLY A 95 -4.63 -18.57 9.13
CA GLY A 95 -3.45 -18.95 9.93
C GLY A 95 -2.32 -17.92 9.91
N VAL A 96 -2.58 -16.68 9.49
CA VAL A 96 -1.64 -15.55 9.59
C VAL A 96 -1.84 -14.86 10.93
N THR A 97 -0.75 -14.49 11.59
CA THR A 97 -0.79 -13.74 12.84
C THR A 97 -0.63 -12.24 12.59
N TYR A 98 -1.17 -11.43 13.49
CA TYR A 98 -1.06 -9.97 13.47
C TYR A 98 -0.34 -9.44 14.68
N ALA A 99 0.55 -8.48 14.46
CA ALA A 99 1.18 -7.67 15.50
C ALA A 99 1.18 -6.20 15.08
N GLN A 100 1.32 -5.29 16.04
CA GLN A 100 1.47 -3.87 15.74
C GLN A 100 2.49 -3.19 16.64
N VAL A 101 3.08 -2.12 16.12
CA VAL A 101 3.87 -1.14 16.85
C VAL A 101 3.24 0.22 16.62
N ASP A 102 2.88 0.89 17.70
CA ASP A 102 2.28 2.22 17.64
C ASP A 102 3.36 3.28 17.37
N LEU A 103 2.94 4.39 16.78
CA LEU A 103 3.81 5.56 16.66
C LEU A 103 4.11 6.13 18.05
N LEU A 104 5.27 6.76 18.17
CA LEU A 104 5.64 7.53 19.35
C LEU A 104 4.67 8.71 19.58
N PRO A 105 4.59 9.27 20.80
CA PRO A 105 3.68 10.39 21.09
C PRO A 105 3.89 11.65 20.22
N ASN A 106 5.08 11.82 19.64
CA ASN A 106 5.39 12.90 18.70
C ASN A 106 4.94 12.62 17.27
N GLY A 107 4.45 11.40 16.99
CA GLY A 107 3.98 10.93 15.69
C GLY A 107 5.07 10.31 14.82
N ASP A 108 6.28 10.11 15.33
CA ASP A 108 7.36 9.42 14.63
C ASP A 108 7.27 7.90 14.81
N PHE A 109 7.94 7.14 13.95
CA PHE A 109 8.05 5.69 14.11
C PHE A 109 8.88 5.32 15.34
N ASP A 110 8.43 4.33 16.09
CA ASP A 110 9.23 3.69 17.13
C ASP A 110 10.19 2.67 16.48
N ILE A 111 11.33 3.16 16.02
CA ILE A 111 12.32 2.36 15.29
C ILE A 111 12.84 1.19 16.13
N ASP A 112 13.07 1.38 17.42
CA ASP A 112 13.54 0.32 18.31
C ASP A 112 12.42 -0.69 18.56
N GLY A 113 11.20 -0.22 18.78
CA GLY A 113 10.00 -1.07 18.92
C GLY A 113 9.77 -1.92 17.67
N ILE A 114 9.91 -1.34 16.46
CA ILE A 114 9.79 -2.05 15.19
C ILE A 114 10.84 -3.17 15.08
N LYS A 115 12.12 -2.86 15.33
CA LYS A 115 13.18 -3.86 15.26
C LYS A 115 12.99 -5.01 16.25
N ASN A 116 12.51 -4.70 17.46
CA ASN A 116 12.25 -5.69 18.50
C ASN A 116 11.00 -6.54 18.23
N ALA A 117 10.01 -6.02 17.49
CA ALA A 117 8.79 -6.75 17.16
C ALA A 117 9.00 -7.75 16.00
N ILE A 118 9.98 -7.49 15.12
CA ILE A 118 10.28 -8.37 13.99
C ILE A 118 10.79 -9.73 14.52
N ASN A 119 10.24 -10.81 13.98
CA ASN A 119 10.62 -12.18 14.29
C ASN A 119 10.63 -13.06 13.02
N ASP A 120 11.00 -14.34 13.13
CA ASP A 120 11.15 -15.27 12.00
C ASP A 120 9.87 -15.46 11.17
N ARG A 121 8.69 -15.17 11.74
CA ARG A 121 7.39 -15.28 11.06
C ARG A 121 6.99 -13.99 10.37
N THR A 122 7.60 -12.86 10.71
CA THR A 122 7.27 -11.55 10.11
C THR A 122 7.65 -11.58 8.63
N LYS A 123 6.66 -11.59 7.74
CA LYS A 123 6.84 -11.61 6.28
C LYS A 123 6.42 -10.34 5.60
N LEU A 124 5.45 -9.63 6.18
CA LEU A 124 4.97 -8.38 5.63
C LEU A 124 4.86 -7.34 6.74
N VAL A 125 5.44 -6.18 6.47
CA VAL A 125 5.26 -4.97 7.27
C VAL A 125 4.28 -4.07 6.54
N GLU A 126 3.22 -3.65 7.25
CA GLU A 126 2.20 -2.73 6.74
C GLU A 126 2.42 -1.32 7.31
N ILE A 127 2.36 -0.31 6.44
CA ILE A 127 2.53 1.10 6.78
C ILE A 127 1.36 1.89 6.19
N GLN A 128 0.40 2.27 7.02
CA GLN A 128 -0.63 3.22 6.61
C GLN A 128 -0.07 4.64 6.62
N ARG A 129 0.09 5.26 5.44
CA ARG A 129 0.63 6.61 5.29
C ARG A 129 -0.34 7.68 5.82
N SER A 130 -1.60 7.59 5.41
CA SER A 130 -2.63 8.55 5.82
C SER A 130 -2.98 8.43 7.30
N LYS A 131 -3.46 9.51 7.90
CA LYS A 131 -3.93 9.46 9.30
C LYS A 131 -5.25 8.71 9.46
N GLY A 132 -6.01 8.51 8.40
CA GLY A 132 -7.37 7.98 8.48
C GLY A 132 -8.21 8.81 9.47
N TYR A 133 -8.87 8.14 10.40
CA TYR A 133 -9.61 8.78 11.49
C TYR A 133 -8.77 9.06 12.75
N ALA A 134 -7.50 8.65 12.77
CA ALA A 134 -6.63 8.83 13.92
C ALA A 134 -6.23 10.31 14.10
N VAL A 135 -6.03 10.71 15.36
CA VAL A 135 -5.54 12.04 15.71
C VAL A 135 -4.00 12.00 15.67
N ARG A 136 -3.44 11.97 14.48
CA ARG A 136 -2.00 11.99 14.23
C ARG A 136 -1.65 12.75 12.96
N LYS A 137 -0.39 13.05 12.75
CA LYS A 137 0.10 13.58 11.47
C LYS A 137 0.12 12.49 10.39
N THR A 138 -0.02 12.90 9.16
CA THR A 138 0.28 12.06 7.99
C THR A 138 1.79 11.80 7.94
N LEU A 139 2.19 10.61 7.55
CA LEU A 139 3.59 10.24 7.46
C LEU A 139 4.19 10.75 6.13
N SER A 140 5.35 11.37 6.20
CA SER A 140 6.10 11.77 5.02
C SER A 140 6.78 10.56 4.38
N VAL A 141 7.09 10.65 3.08
CA VAL A 141 7.83 9.60 2.36
C VAL A 141 9.22 9.40 2.98
N GLN A 142 9.85 10.46 3.47
CA GLN A 142 11.15 10.34 4.14
C GLN A 142 11.05 9.52 5.43
N GLN A 143 10.05 9.77 6.29
CA GLN A 143 9.82 8.97 7.51
C GLN A 143 9.57 7.50 7.17
N ILE A 144 8.75 7.24 6.12
CA ILE A 144 8.53 5.88 5.61
C ILE A 144 9.85 5.23 5.21
N GLY A 145 10.72 5.94 4.47
CA GLY A 145 12.03 5.44 4.08
C GLY A 145 12.95 5.09 5.26
N GLU A 146 12.89 5.86 6.35
CA GLU A 146 13.63 5.55 7.59
C GLU A 146 13.12 4.26 8.24
N ALA A 147 11.79 4.08 8.29
CA ALA A 147 11.17 2.86 8.82
C ALA A 147 11.49 1.64 7.94
N VAL A 148 11.37 1.76 6.61
CA VAL A 148 11.74 0.71 5.66
C VAL A 148 13.20 0.28 5.83
N LYS A 149 14.12 1.22 5.92
CA LYS A 149 15.55 0.93 6.18
C LYS A 149 15.75 0.19 7.50
N ALA A 150 15.00 0.56 8.55
CA ALA A 150 15.07 -0.12 9.84
C ALA A 150 14.61 -1.58 9.73
N VAL A 151 13.49 -1.83 9.05
CA VAL A 151 12.97 -3.19 8.80
C VAL A 151 13.98 -4.01 8.00
N LYS A 152 14.44 -3.48 6.86
CA LYS A 152 15.41 -4.17 5.97
C LYS A 152 16.76 -4.40 6.63
N SER A 153 17.14 -3.60 7.64
CA SER A 153 18.36 -3.83 8.42
C SER A 153 18.29 -5.06 9.33
N VAL A 154 17.06 -5.50 9.72
CA VAL A 154 16.82 -6.70 10.51
C VAL A 154 16.69 -7.91 9.60
N ASN A 155 15.83 -7.80 8.59
CA ASN A 155 15.64 -8.87 7.60
C ASN A 155 15.28 -8.26 6.24
N PRO A 156 16.16 -8.34 5.23
CA PRO A 156 15.93 -7.76 3.91
C PRO A 156 14.79 -8.43 3.12
N ASP A 157 14.39 -9.66 3.50
CA ASP A 157 13.35 -10.42 2.81
C ASP A 157 11.93 -10.07 3.25
N ILE A 158 11.78 -9.23 4.28
CA ILE A 158 10.46 -8.75 4.72
C ILE A 158 9.91 -7.78 3.68
N ILE A 159 8.69 -8.02 3.24
CA ILE A 159 7.98 -7.14 2.31
C ILE A 159 7.46 -5.91 3.05
N CYS A 160 7.91 -4.72 2.66
CA CYS A 160 7.40 -3.46 3.16
C CYS A 160 6.28 -2.97 2.23
N MET A 161 5.03 -3.07 2.69
CA MET A 161 3.85 -2.61 1.98
C MET A 161 3.37 -1.27 2.55
N VAL A 162 3.15 -0.29 1.68
CA VAL A 162 2.61 1.01 2.06
C VAL A 162 1.18 1.16 1.51
N ASP A 163 0.22 1.36 2.40
CA ASP A 163 -1.09 1.90 2.04
C ASP A 163 -0.91 3.41 1.78
N ASN A 164 -0.87 3.77 0.50
CA ASN A 164 -0.61 5.12 0.03
C ASN A 164 -1.90 5.89 -0.30
N CYS A 165 -3.08 5.38 0.05
CA CYS A 165 -4.35 6.10 -0.15
C CYS A 165 -4.29 7.50 0.47
N TYR A 166 -4.67 8.51 -0.30
CA TYR A 166 -4.52 9.95 -0.03
C TYR A 166 -3.08 10.48 -0.03
N GLY A 167 -2.09 9.64 -0.31
CA GLY A 167 -0.69 10.04 -0.36
C GLY A 167 -0.14 10.21 -1.77
N GLU A 168 -0.86 9.71 -2.78
CA GLU A 168 -0.41 9.74 -4.18
C GLU A 168 -0.24 11.19 -4.65
N PHE A 169 0.92 11.50 -5.20
CA PHE A 169 1.29 12.82 -5.75
C PHE A 169 1.29 14.00 -4.75
N VAL A 170 1.29 13.71 -3.44
CA VAL A 170 1.33 14.74 -2.39
C VAL A 170 2.75 15.26 -2.17
N GLN A 171 3.76 14.46 -2.46
CA GLN A 171 5.18 14.84 -2.38
C GLN A 171 5.86 14.56 -3.71
N ASP A 172 7.05 15.14 -3.92
CA ASP A 172 7.84 14.98 -5.16
C ASP A 172 8.37 13.56 -5.37
N ILE A 173 8.37 12.75 -4.32
CA ILE A 173 8.79 11.35 -4.33
C ILE A 173 7.70 10.47 -3.72
N GLU A 174 7.67 9.21 -4.13
CA GLU A 174 6.70 8.22 -3.68
C GLU A 174 7.37 7.17 -2.75
N PRO A 175 6.60 6.39 -1.99
CA PRO A 175 7.17 5.36 -1.10
C PRO A 175 8.06 4.34 -1.81
N SER A 176 7.83 4.05 -3.09
CA SER A 176 8.69 3.22 -3.93
C SER A 176 10.11 3.76 -4.05
N ASP A 177 10.27 5.09 -4.15
CA ASP A 177 11.58 5.76 -4.26
C ASP A 177 12.46 5.57 -3.01
N VAL A 178 11.85 5.24 -1.88
CA VAL A 178 12.54 5.08 -0.59
C VAL A 178 12.59 3.63 -0.12
N GLY A 179 12.25 2.68 -1.00
CA GLY A 179 12.47 1.25 -0.81
C GLY A 179 11.27 0.45 -0.33
N ALA A 180 10.05 0.99 -0.42
CA ALA A 180 8.86 0.17 -0.25
C ALA A 180 8.75 -0.86 -1.39
N ASP A 181 8.50 -2.12 -1.03
CA ASP A 181 8.39 -3.21 -2.01
C ASP A 181 7.02 -3.22 -2.69
N LEU A 182 5.98 -2.81 -1.97
CA LEU A 182 4.62 -2.69 -2.48
C LEU A 182 4.04 -1.33 -2.10
N VAL A 183 3.51 -0.63 -3.07
CA VAL A 183 2.73 0.60 -2.86
C VAL A 183 1.32 0.35 -3.34
N VAL A 184 0.36 0.40 -2.43
CA VAL A 184 -1.05 0.17 -2.71
C VAL A 184 -1.81 1.47 -2.53
N GLY A 185 -2.53 1.89 -3.54
CA GLY A 185 -3.29 3.14 -3.53
C GLY A 185 -4.59 3.02 -4.31
N SER A 186 -5.37 4.08 -4.26
CA SER A 186 -6.62 4.16 -5.00
C SER A 186 -6.88 5.58 -5.46
N LEU A 187 -6.56 5.88 -6.71
CA LEU A 187 -6.83 7.20 -7.28
C LEU A 187 -8.33 7.54 -7.25
N THR A 188 -9.20 6.53 -7.27
CA THR A 188 -10.64 6.71 -7.08
C THR A 188 -10.94 7.25 -5.67
N VAL A 189 -10.35 6.68 -4.63
CA VAL A 189 -10.51 7.17 -3.24
C VAL A 189 -9.85 8.54 -3.09
N SER A 190 -8.63 8.71 -3.57
CA SER A 190 -7.82 9.89 -3.33
C SER A 190 -8.33 11.13 -4.08
N TYR A 191 -8.95 10.97 -5.25
CA TYR A 191 -9.29 12.10 -6.13
C TYR A 191 -10.77 12.29 -6.44
N THR A 192 -11.65 11.29 -6.25
CA THR A 192 -13.10 11.47 -6.50
C THR A 192 -13.79 12.31 -5.44
N HIS A 193 -13.24 12.41 -4.25
CA HIS A 193 -13.79 13.24 -3.17
C HIS A 193 -13.19 14.65 -3.13
N LEU A 194 -12.17 14.93 -3.95
CA LEU A 194 -11.62 16.27 -4.08
C LEU A 194 -12.55 17.15 -4.92
N ARG A 195 -12.99 18.24 -4.33
CA ARG A 195 -13.66 19.30 -5.10
C ARG A 195 -12.61 20.07 -5.89
N ALA A 196 -13.01 20.70 -6.99
CA ALA A 196 -12.12 21.41 -7.91
C ALA A 196 -11.26 22.53 -7.28
N HIS A 197 -11.56 22.93 -6.05
CA HIS A 197 -10.84 23.97 -5.29
C HIS A 197 -10.15 23.44 -4.02
N GLU A 198 -10.16 22.12 -3.81
CA GLU A 198 -9.44 21.47 -2.70
C GLU A 198 -8.11 20.91 -3.22
N THR A 199 -7.04 21.21 -2.52
CA THR A 199 -5.73 20.63 -2.82
C THR A 199 -5.40 19.53 -1.81
N PRO A 200 -4.50 18.59 -2.13
CA PRO A 200 -4.05 17.56 -1.20
C PRO A 200 -3.52 18.09 0.15
N GLU A 201 -3.14 19.36 0.20
CA GLU A 201 -2.67 20.02 1.42
C GLU A 201 -3.77 20.21 2.48
N HIS A 202 -5.02 20.07 2.08
CA HIS A 202 -6.18 20.24 2.97
C HIS A 202 -6.72 18.90 3.51
N LEU A 203 -6.13 17.77 3.09
CA LEU A 203 -6.45 16.42 3.56
C LEU A 203 -5.41 15.91 4.55
#